data_299069644b4e7faaa2b348192f8c4f7f
#
_entry.id   299069644b4e7faaa2b348192f8c4f7f
#
_cell.length_a   1.000
_cell.length_b   1.000
_cell.length_c   1.000
_cell.angle_alpha   90.00
_cell.angle_beta   90.00
_cell.angle_gamma   90.00
#
_symmetry.space_group_name_H-M   'P 1'
#
loop_
_entity.id
_entity.type
_entity.pdbx_description
1 polymer ?
#
loop_
_entity_poly.entity_id
_entity_poly.type
_entity_poly.pdbx_seq_one_letter_code
_entity_poly.pdbx_strand_id
1 'polypeptide(L)'
;MDYDPGGLMTTAQTAVPSNWEGSVPEYVTYKTFIDLGKEPDRDFTYQSPTMGGRMDKGGFVLDFVFTDPPDLAVNVQGVYYHYEFGVEAKARDVIARSSLAQQNITLIFIDDDDLMSDPRYYCREALRYRDHSRLGGG
;
A
#
# COMPACT_ATOMS: atom_id res chain seq x y z
N MET A 1 -0.60 -14.96 21.48
CA MET A 1 -0.69 -14.97 20.99
C MET A 1 -1.20 -14.72 20.53
N ASP A 2 -0.87 -14.58 20.64
CA ASP A 2 -1.23 -14.33 20.18
C ASP A 2 -1.70 -14.24 19.16
N TYR A 3 -1.94 -14.17 18.86
CA TYR A 3 -2.37 -14.14 17.74
C TYR A 3 -1.64 -14.83 16.82
N ASP A 4 -1.24 -15.45 16.62
CA ASP A 4 -0.58 -15.99 15.86
C ASP A 4 -1.12 -16.93 15.12
N PRO A 5 -1.39 -17.16 14.86
CA PRO A 5 -1.57 -17.86 14.25
C PRO A 5 -1.45 -18.31 13.36
N GLY A 6 -1.49 -18.34 13.57
CA GLY A 6 -1.23 -18.67 12.92
C GLY A 6 -0.56 -18.35 12.51
N GLY A 7 -0.35 -18.43 12.75
CA GLY A 7 0.42 -17.97 12.59
C GLY A 7 0.36 -16.74 12.40
N LEU A 8 0.05 -16.51 12.75
CA LEU A 8 0.05 -15.46 12.71
C LEU A 8 1.03 -14.66 12.81
N MET A 9 0.91 -13.85 12.79
CA MET A 9 1.94 -12.88 12.91
C MET A 9 2.45 -12.85 14.30
N THR A 10 3.71 -13.01 14.45
CA THR A 10 4.34 -12.89 15.75
C THR A 10 4.59 -11.43 16.04
N THR A 11 4.90 -11.10 17.30
CA THR A 11 5.27 -9.76 17.67
C THR A 11 6.49 -9.29 16.87
N ALA A 12 7.46 -10.18 16.66
CA ALA A 12 8.66 -9.82 15.92
C ALA A 12 8.33 -9.42 14.48
N GLN A 13 7.36 -10.09 13.87
CA GLN A 13 6.98 -9.78 12.50
C GLN A 13 6.27 -8.44 12.40
N THR A 14 5.57 -8.03 13.46
CA THR A 14 4.85 -6.77 13.45
C THR A 14 5.61 -5.66 14.15
N ALA A 15 6.79 -5.96 14.69
CA ALA A 15 7.57 -4.95 15.39
C ALA A 15 8.09 -3.93 14.38
N VAL A 16 7.73 -2.67 14.60
CA VAL A 16 8.09 -1.58 13.71
C VAL A 16 9.35 -0.92 14.24
N PRO A 17 10.38 -0.77 13.42
CA PRO A 17 11.58 -0.07 13.85
C PRO A 17 11.28 1.35 14.28
N SER A 18 12.02 1.82 15.27
CA SER A 18 11.79 3.19 15.79
C SER A 18 12.04 4.24 14.73
N ASN A 19 12.84 3.95 13.72
CA ASN A 19 13.13 4.90 12.66
C ASN A 19 12.18 4.81 11.46
N TRP A 20 11.16 3.96 11.55
CA TRP A 20 10.19 3.87 10.49
C TRP A 20 9.29 5.11 10.53
N GLU A 21 9.08 5.72 9.37
CA GLU A 21 8.41 7.00 9.29
C GLU A 21 7.01 6.93 8.71
N GLY A 22 6.49 5.73 8.52
CA GLY A 22 5.13 5.56 8.02
C GLY A 22 4.24 4.93 9.07
N SER A 23 3.05 4.53 8.64
CA SER A 23 2.10 3.84 9.51
C SER A 23 2.51 2.38 9.69
N VAL A 24 1.90 1.72 10.67
CA VAL A 24 2.12 0.29 10.88
C VAL A 24 1.65 -0.52 9.67
N PRO A 25 0.46 -0.29 9.11
CA PRO A 25 0.09 -1.03 7.90
C PRO A 25 1.05 -0.83 6.74
N GLU A 26 1.62 0.37 6.60
CA GLU A 26 2.60 0.59 5.54
C GLU A 26 3.87 -0.21 5.80
N TYR A 27 4.29 -0.34 7.06
CA TYR A 27 5.45 -1.16 7.36
C TYR A 27 5.19 -2.62 7.07
N VAL A 28 4.02 -3.11 7.44
CA VAL A 28 3.64 -4.50 7.16
C VAL A 28 3.65 -4.75 5.65
N THR A 29 3.14 -3.79 4.88
CA THR A 29 3.13 -3.88 3.43
C THR A 29 4.56 -3.93 2.87
N TYR A 30 5.41 -3.05 3.35
CA TYR A 30 6.82 -3.00 2.93
C TYR A 30 7.49 -4.35 3.16
N LYS A 31 7.35 -4.88 4.38
CA LYS A 31 7.97 -6.16 4.73
C LYS A 31 7.38 -7.30 3.91
N THR A 32 6.09 -7.25 3.66
CA THR A 32 5.44 -8.32 2.91
C THR A 32 5.91 -8.35 1.46
N PHE A 33 6.09 -7.19 0.84
CA PHE A 33 6.64 -7.16 -0.52
C PHE A 33 8.04 -7.80 -0.53
N ILE A 34 8.85 -7.52 0.48
CA ILE A 34 10.18 -8.13 0.57
C ILE A 34 10.04 -9.65 0.71
N ASP A 35 9.12 -10.10 1.55
CA ASP A 35 8.88 -11.53 1.74
C ASP A 35 8.40 -12.21 0.46
N LEU A 36 7.74 -11.45 -0.40
CA LEU A 36 7.27 -11.97 -1.68
C LEU A 36 8.32 -11.88 -2.78
N GLY A 37 9.55 -11.50 -2.41
CA GLY A 37 10.67 -11.54 -3.34
C GLY A 37 11.01 -10.22 -4.00
N LYS A 38 10.38 -9.13 -3.59
CA LYS A 38 10.69 -7.83 -4.16
C LYS A 38 11.80 -7.16 -3.39
N GLU A 39 12.71 -6.53 -4.12
CA GLU A 39 13.89 -5.93 -3.49
C GLU A 39 13.71 -4.41 -3.47
N PRO A 40 13.79 -3.79 -2.27
CA PRO A 40 13.69 -2.33 -2.17
C PRO A 40 14.72 -1.64 -3.03
N ASP A 41 14.32 -0.54 -3.63
CA ASP A 41 15.15 0.33 -4.48
C ASP A 41 15.52 -0.29 -5.82
N ARG A 42 15.29 -1.58 -6.00
CA ARG A 42 15.43 -2.20 -7.32
C ARG A 42 14.07 -2.44 -7.93
N ASP A 43 13.19 -3.10 -7.18
CA ASP A 43 11.87 -3.48 -7.70
C ASP A 43 10.80 -2.49 -7.29
N PHE A 44 10.95 -1.84 -6.14
CA PHE A 44 9.99 -0.86 -5.68
C PHE A 44 10.65 0.13 -4.73
N THR A 45 10.02 1.29 -4.61
CA THR A 45 10.44 2.34 -3.69
C THR A 45 9.29 2.68 -2.76
N TYR A 46 9.55 2.77 -1.47
CA TYR A 46 8.60 3.30 -0.50
C TYR A 46 8.81 4.81 -0.39
N GLN A 47 7.72 5.56 -0.51
CA GLN A 47 7.79 7.01 -0.49
C GLN A 47 7.39 7.51 0.87
N SER A 48 8.38 7.65 1.74
CA SER A 48 8.15 8.07 3.12
C SER A 48 7.48 9.44 3.19
N PRO A 49 6.49 9.62 4.06
CA PRO A 49 5.82 10.91 4.17
C PRO A 49 6.74 12.02 4.65
N THR A 50 7.78 11.70 5.40
CA THR A 50 8.66 12.73 5.95
C THR A 50 9.83 13.06 5.05
N MET A 51 10.03 12.30 3.99
CA MET A 51 11.14 12.54 3.08
C MET A 51 10.79 13.51 1.95
N GLY A 52 9.56 13.98 1.93
CA GLY A 52 9.14 14.90 0.89
C GLY A 52 9.03 14.28 -0.48
N GLY A 53 9.10 12.96 -0.56
CA GLY A 53 9.10 12.28 -1.83
C GLY A 53 7.79 11.63 -2.21
N ARG A 54 6.74 11.92 -1.47
CA ARG A 54 5.46 11.26 -1.74
C ARG A 54 4.71 11.86 -2.91
N MET A 55 5.01 13.11 -3.25
CA MET A 55 4.37 13.76 -4.39
C MET A 55 5.03 13.29 -5.65
N ASP A 56 4.29 12.59 -6.46
CA ASP A 56 4.84 11.94 -7.63
C ASP A 56 3.76 11.82 -8.70
N LYS A 57 4.17 11.63 -9.94
CA LYS A 57 3.26 11.31 -11.03
C LYS A 57 2.07 12.26 -11.09
N GLY A 58 2.36 13.53 -11.35
CA GLY A 58 1.30 14.52 -11.51
C GLY A 58 0.81 15.12 -10.23
N GLY A 59 1.58 15.00 -9.16
CA GLY A 59 1.24 15.63 -7.90
C GLY A 59 0.45 14.76 -6.93
N PHE A 60 0.21 13.52 -7.29
CA PHE A 60 -0.53 12.62 -6.40
C PHE A 60 0.41 11.91 -5.45
N VAL A 61 -0.08 11.67 -4.23
CA VAL A 61 0.70 11.00 -3.20
C VAL A 61 0.63 9.49 -3.40
N LEU A 62 1.79 8.87 -3.54
CA LEU A 62 1.89 7.43 -3.73
C LEU A 62 2.76 6.83 -2.65
N ASP A 63 2.31 5.72 -2.06
CA ASP A 63 3.06 5.08 -0.98
C ASP A 63 4.17 4.18 -1.53
N PHE A 64 3.85 3.36 -2.52
CA PHE A 64 4.81 2.42 -3.12
C PHE A 64 4.75 2.55 -4.64
N VAL A 65 5.92 2.68 -5.25
CA VAL A 65 6.02 2.78 -6.71
C VAL A 65 6.93 1.65 -7.18
N PHE A 66 6.45 0.87 -8.14
CA PHE A 66 7.15 -0.32 -8.60
C PHE A 66 7.74 -0.14 -9.99
N THR A 67 8.91 -0.73 -10.19
CA THR A 67 9.48 -0.96 -11.50
C THR A 67 9.31 -2.42 -11.93
N ASP A 68 9.15 -3.31 -10.96
CA ASP A 68 8.90 -4.73 -11.24
C ASP A 68 7.92 -5.26 -10.19
N PRO A 69 6.68 -5.51 -10.54
CA PRO A 69 6.11 -5.43 -11.89
C PRO A 69 6.03 -3.99 -12.39
N PRO A 70 6.04 -3.80 -13.71
CA PRO A 70 6.11 -2.45 -14.27
C PRO A 70 4.80 -1.68 -14.12
N ASP A 71 4.94 -0.36 -14.07
CA ASP A 71 3.80 0.55 -14.16
C ASP A 71 2.76 0.31 -13.08
N LEU A 72 3.22 0.03 -11.86
CA LEU A 72 2.36 -0.26 -10.72
C LEU A 72 2.67 0.70 -9.59
N ALA A 73 1.63 1.22 -8.95
CA ALA A 73 1.75 1.95 -7.70
C ALA A 73 0.74 1.38 -6.72
N VAL A 74 1.08 1.36 -5.44
CA VAL A 74 0.22 0.81 -4.39
C VAL A 74 0.10 1.83 -3.27
N ASN A 75 -1.13 2.08 -2.84
CA ASN A 75 -1.40 2.93 -1.69
C ASN A 75 -2.16 2.14 -0.64
N VAL A 76 -1.75 2.28 0.61
CA VAL A 76 -2.44 1.66 1.73
C VAL A 76 -3.37 2.70 2.36
N GLN A 77 -4.65 2.36 2.48
CA GLN A 77 -5.67 3.29 2.91
C GLN A 77 -6.13 3.00 4.32
N GLY A 78 -6.22 4.04 5.14
CA GLY A 78 -6.87 3.92 6.45
C GLY A 78 -8.37 3.95 6.26
N VAL A 79 -9.00 2.81 6.49
CA VAL A 79 -10.44 2.65 6.23
C VAL A 79 -11.27 3.68 6.98
N TYR A 80 -10.93 3.89 8.25
CA TYR A 80 -11.71 4.79 9.07
C TYR A 80 -11.77 6.19 8.48
N TYR A 81 -10.59 6.71 8.10
CA TYR A 81 -10.55 8.08 7.60
C TYR A 81 -11.06 8.19 6.18
N HIS A 82 -10.78 7.20 5.35
CA HIS A 82 -11.12 7.29 3.94
C HIS A 82 -12.60 7.07 3.68
N TYR A 83 -13.23 6.16 4.41
CA TYR A 83 -14.60 5.76 4.08
C TYR A 83 -15.64 6.29 5.05
N GLU A 84 -15.21 6.66 6.27
CA GLU A 84 -16.15 7.21 7.24
C GLU A 84 -16.16 8.72 7.22
N PHE A 85 -14.99 9.35 7.07
CA PHE A 85 -14.87 10.79 7.15
C PHE A 85 -14.21 11.42 5.94
N GLY A 86 -13.76 10.66 4.99
CA GLY A 86 -12.91 11.16 3.94
C GLY A 86 -13.56 11.29 2.58
N VAL A 87 -14.72 11.95 2.50
CA VAL A 87 -15.41 12.09 1.20
C VAL A 87 -14.48 12.75 0.18
N GLU A 88 -13.81 13.83 0.58
CA GLU A 88 -12.89 14.51 -0.34
C GLU A 88 -11.66 13.65 -0.64
N ALA A 89 -11.20 12.88 0.35
CA ALA A 89 -10.07 11.99 0.13
C ALA A 89 -10.43 10.91 -0.88
N LYS A 90 -11.63 10.34 -0.78
CA LYS A 90 -12.08 9.34 -1.75
C LYS A 90 -12.14 9.93 -3.15
N ALA A 91 -12.66 11.14 -3.27
CA ALA A 91 -12.75 11.79 -4.58
C ALA A 91 -11.35 12.00 -5.16
N ARG A 92 -10.41 12.45 -4.34
CA ARG A 92 -9.03 12.63 -4.80
C ARG A 92 -8.40 11.33 -5.26
N ASP A 93 -8.67 10.25 -4.54
CA ASP A 93 -8.11 8.95 -4.88
C ASP A 93 -8.67 8.42 -6.20
N VAL A 94 -9.96 8.63 -6.43
CA VAL A 94 -10.56 8.22 -7.70
C VAL A 94 -9.94 9.02 -8.85
N ILE A 95 -9.75 10.31 -8.66
CA ILE A 95 -9.15 11.16 -9.68
C ILE A 95 -7.70 10.73 -9.93
N ALA A 96 -6.96 10.45 -8.86
CA ALA A 96 -5.58 10.01 -8.98
C ALA A 96 -5.48 8.72 -9.79
N ARG A 97 -6.33 7.76 -9.48
CA ARG A 97 -6.31 6.48 -10.20
C ARG A 97 -6.60 6.68 -11.67
N SER A 98 -7.59 7.50 -11.99
CA SER A 98 -7.95 7.76 -13.37
C SER A 98 -6.83 8.49 -14.11
N SER A 99 -6.25 9.50 -13.46
CA SER A 99 -5.19 10.28 -14.07
C SER A 99 -3.94 9.43 -14.33
N LEU A 100 -3.59 8.58 -13.37
CA LEU A 100 -2.42 7.70 -13.54
C LEU A 100 -2.67 6.66 -14.61
N ALA A 101 -3.91 6.17 -14.73
CA ALA A 101 -4.24 5.21 -15.78
C ALA A 101 -4.01 5.82 -17.16
N GLN A 102 -4.24 7.11 -17.32
CA GLN A 102 -3.96 7.78 -18.59
C GLN A 102 -2.47 7.82 -18.90
N GLN A 103 -1.64 7.64 -17.90
CA GLN A 103 -0.20 7.56 -18.06
C GLN A 103 0.28 6.11 -18.09
N ASN A 104 -0.64 5.17 -18.21
CA ASN A 104 -0.36 3.73 -18.23
C ASN A 104 0.18 3.21 -16.90
N ILE A 105 -0.18 3.86 -15.80
CA ILE A 105 0.20 3.42 -14.46
C ILE A 105 -1.05 2.94 -13.74
N THR A 106 -1.00 1.73 -13.22
CA THR A 106 -2.10 1.16 -12.44
C THR A 106 -1.87 1.49 -10.97
N LEU A 107 -2.82 2.18 -10.36
CA LEU A 107 -2.78 2.49 -8.94
C LEU A 107 -3.74 1.53 -8.23
N ILE A 108 -3.17 0.72 -7.34
CA ILE A 108 -3.92 -0.26 -6.57
C ILE A 108 -4.01 0.23 -5.14
N PHE A 109 -5.20 0.18 -4.58
CA PHE A 109 -5.41 0.51 -3.17
C PHE A 109 -5.58 -0.77 -2.36
N ILE A 110 -5.01 -0.78 -1.15
CA ILE A 110 -5.24 -1.85 -0.19
C ILE A 110 -5.78 -1.20 1.07
N ASP A 111 -6.96 -1.64 1.49
CA ASP A 111 -7.53 -1.15 2.75
C ASP A 111 -6.76 -1.75 3.92
N ASP A 112 -6.48 -0.94 4.93
CA ASP A 112 -5.59 -1.36 6.01
C ASP A 112 -6.16 -2.52 6.82
N ASP A 113 -7.48 -2.60 6.99
CA ASP A 113 -8.06 -3.72 7.70
C ASP A 113 -7.90 -5.02 6.93
N ASP A 114 -8.05 -4.98 5.61
CA ASP A 114 -7.81 -6.15 4.78
C ASP A 114 -6.35 -6.54 4.84
N LEU A 115 -5.46 -5.56 4.68
CA LEU A 115 -4.04 -5.83 4.71
C LEU A 115 -3.64 -6.54 5.99
N MET A 116 -4.10 -6.03 7.12
CA MET A 116 -3.69 -6.59 8.40
C MET A 116 -4.29 -7.97 8.63
N SER A 117 -5.40 -8.29 7.96
CA SER A 117 -6.01 -9.61 8.08
C SER A 117 -5.22 -10.68 7.33
N ASP A 118 -4.64 -10.33 6.18
CA ASP A 118 -3.89 -11.29 5.37
C ASP A 118 -2.92 -10.55 4.46
N PRO A 119 -1.79 -10.11 5.00
CA PRO A 119 -0.86 -9.28 4.21
C PRO A 119 -0.37 -9.96 2.94
N ARG A 120 -0.05 -11.25 3.01
CA ARG A 120 0.50 -11.93 1.84
C ARG A 120 -0.50 -12.00 0.71
N TYR A 121 -1.76 -12.26 1.04
CA TYR A 121 -2.78 -12.35 0.02
C TYR A 121 -2.95 -11.00 -0.69
N TYR A 122 -3.17 -9.94 0.09
CA TYR A 122 -3.48 -8.64 -0.51
C TYR A 122 -2.27 -8.03 -1.22
N CYS A 123 -1.07 -8.24 -0.69
CA CYS A 123 0.12 -7.76 -1.38
C CYS A 123 0.35 -8.54 -2.67
N ARG A 124 0.13 -9.87 -2.65
CA ARG A 124 0.28 -10.66 -3.87
C ARG A 124 -0.72 -10.24 -4.92
N GLU A 125 -1.97 -9.96 -4.50
CA GLU A 125 -2.99 -9.50 -5.44
C GLU A 125 -2.62 -8.13 -6.02
N ALA A 126 -2.09 -7.24 -5.21
CA ALA A 126 -1.64 -5.94 -5.72
C ALA A 126 -0.55 -6.12 -6.78
N LEU A 127 0.38 -7.03 -6.55
CA LEU A 127 1.44 -7.30 -7.53
C LEU A 127 0.89 -7.86 -8.84
N ARG A 128 -0.34 -8.31 -8.83
CA ARG A 128 -1.04 -8.82 -10.02
C ARG A 128 -2.04 -7.80 -10.55
N TYR A 129 -1.94 -6.55 -10.10
CA TYR A 129 -2.79 -5.44 -10.53
C TYR A 129 -4.26 -5.68 -10.16
N ARG A 130 -4.53 -6.32 -9.04
CA ARG A 130 -5.89 -6.59 -8.58
C ARG A 130 -6.21 -5.76 -7.36
N ASP A 131 -7.27 -4.99 -7.44
CA ASP A 131 -7.68 -4.05 -6.40
C ASP A 131 -8.91 -4.60 -5.69
N HIS A 132 -8.76 -4.94 -4.42
CA HIS A 132 -9.85 -5.46 -3.60
C HIS A 132 -10.37 -4.42 -2.62
N SER A 133 -9.94 -3.17 -2.78
CA SER A 133 -10.37 -2.13 -1.86
C SER A 133 -11.82 -1.76 -2.10
N ARG A 134 -12.39 -1.11 -1.10
CA ARG A 134 -13.74 -0.58 -1.23
C ARG A 134 -13.81 0.49 -2.30
N LEU A 135 -12.70 1.18 -2.48
CA LEU A 135 -12.61 2.21 -3.51
C LEU A 135 -12.52 1.61 -4.91
N GLY A 136 -11.87 0.46 -5.02
CA GLY A 136 -11.71 -0.20 -6.30
C GLY A 136 -13.01 -0.67 -6.88
N GLY A 137 -13.98 -0.80 -6.04
CA GLY A 137 -15.30 -1.15 -6.47
C GLY A 137 -15.34 -2.51 -7.08
N GLY A 138 -14.44 -3.23 -6.70
CA GLY A 138 -14.33 -4.54 -7.29
C GLY A 138 -15.64 -5.20 -7.38
#